data_24521205a225c08a2b5a1abd3407a12f
#
_entry.id   24521205a225c08a2b5a1abd3407a12f
#
_cell.length_a   1.000
_cell.length_b   1.000
_cell.length_c   1.000
_cell.angle_alpha   90.00
_cell.angle_beta   90.00
_cell.angle_gamma   90.00
#
_symmetry.space_group_name_H-M   'P 1'
#
loop_
_entity.id
_entity.type
_entity.pdbx_description
1 polymer ?
#
loop_
_entity_poly.entity_id
_entity_poly.type
_entity_poly.pdbx_seq_one_letter_code
_entity_poly.pdbx_strand_id
1 'polypeptide(L)'
;MKKILFILCIMLIGASLGWAGGMKKKKLPPYEYGSVTISNYSQQAGMPPVLFDHWVHRQYATCRLCHVDIGFGMAANTTKIRLVDNMKGYYCGTCHNGKQSTVFGKKVFESCAKEYSREEYKRCNRCHALERSSAREEEFDRFAEKMPKERLGNGINWEKAEEQGLVKPADQLDGITAVKQKLKVQKDFSLTPKVEGMPDIVFSHKKHTVWNGCELCHPDIFVGIKKGTTKYTMVDLFEGKYCGVCHDKVAFPQSDCSRCHSKSP
;
A
#
# COMPACT_ATOMS: atom_id res chain seq x y z
N MET A 1 -12.28 22.46 -55.46
CA MET A 1 -11.21 22.50 -54.44
C MET A 1 -11.77 22.79 -53.01
N LYS A 2 -12.56 23.84 -52.79
CA LYS A 2 -13.09 24.16 -51.42
C LYS A 2 -13.96 23.08 -50.80
N LYS A 3 -14.80 22.36 -51.57
CA LYS A 3 -15.65 21.26 -51.06
C LYS A 3 -14.85 20.02 -50.68
N ILE A 4 -13.76 19.68 -51.35
CA ILE A 4 -12.89 18.55 -51.01
C ILE A 4 -12.12 18.84 -49.74
N LEU A 5 -11.67 20.08 -49.55
CA LEU A 5 -10.98 20.48 -48.31
C LEU A 5 -11.91 20.39 -47.08
N PHE A 6 -13.19 20.74 -47.23
CA PHE A 6 -14.17 20.69 -46.18
C PHE A 6 -14.47 19.25 -45.75
N ILE A 7 -14.56 18.31 -46.68
CA ILE A 7 -14.79 16.88 -46.43
C ILE A 7 -13.55 16.28 -45.74
N LEU A 8 -12.33 16.66 -46.13
CA LEU A 8 -11.10 16.20 -45.50
C LEU A 8 -10.97 16.71 -44.03
N CYS A 9 -11.37 17.94 -43.75
CA CYS A 9 -11.41 18.46 -42.38
C CYS A 9 -12.44 17.73 -41.51
N ILE A 10 -13.62 17.40 -42.02
CA ILE A 10 -14.62 16.65 -41.26
C ILE A 10 -14.14 15.21 -40.97
N MET A 11 -13.45 14.56 -41.92
CA MET A 11 -12.87 13.23 -41.65
C MET A 11 -11.72 13.25 -40.64
N LEU A 12 -10.91 14.30 -40.61
CA LEU A 12 -9.85 14.47 -39.62
C LEU A 12 -10.38 14.74 -38.21
N ILE A 13 -11.50 15.48 -38.09
CA ILE A 13 -12.16 15.73 -36.81
C ILE A 13 -12.88 14.45 -36.31
N GLY A 14 -13.48 13.66 -37.21
CA GLY A 14 -14.08 12.38 -36.87
C GLY A 14 -13.07 11.33 -36.37
N ALA A 15 -11.86 11.33 -36.92
CA ALA A 15 -10.79 10.41 -36.52
C ALA A 15 -10.19 10.77 -35.13
N SER A 16 -10.22 12.03 -34.72
CA SER A 16 -9.72 12.47 -33.41
C SER A 16 -10.68 12.19 -32.26
N LEU A 17 -11.98 12.04 -32.53
CA LEU A 17 -12.98 11.73 -31.50
C LEU A 17 -13.05 10.23 -31.14
N GLY A 18 -12.47 9.36 -31.97
CA GLY A 18 -12.46 7.90 -31.75
C GLY A 18 -11.42 7.39 -30.75
N TRP A 19 -10.44 8.22 -30.34
CA TRP A 19 -9.32 7.78 -29.48
C TRP A 19 -9.43 8.20 -28.02
N ALA A 20 -10.53 8.80 -27.60
CA ALA A 20 -10.79 9.14 -26.21
C ALA A 20 -11.43 7.99 -25.40
N GLY A 21 -11.38 6.76 -25.89
CA GLY A 21 -11.69 5.57 -25.11
C GLY A 21 -10.59 5.34 -24.07
N GLY A 22 -10.66 6.00 -22.91
CA GLY A 22 -9.74 5.75 -21.81
C GLY A 22 -9.67 4.25 -21.54
N MET A 23 -8.47 3.65 -21.63
CA MET A 23 -8.26 2.25 -21.28
C MET A 23 -8.75 2.05 -19.85
N LYS A 24 -9.87 1.33 -19.69
CA LYS A 24 -10.34 0.92 -18.37
C LYS A 24 -9.20 0.14 -17.72
N LYS A 25 -8.58 0.70 -16.68
CA LYS A 25 -7.57 -0.03 -15.90
C LYS A 25 -8.20 -1.38 -15.52
N LYS A 26 -7.57 -2.48 -15.92
CA LYS A 26 -8.01 -3.83 -15.52
C LYS A 26 -8.05 -3.87 -14.00
N LYS A 27 -9.21 -4.22 -13.44
CA LYS A 27 -9.34 -4.39 -11.99
C LYS A 27 -8.43 -5.53 -11.56
N LEU A 28 -7.52 -5.25 -10.65
CA LEU A 28 -6.66 -6.27 -10.06
C LEU A 28 -7.51 -7.29 -9.27
N PRO A 29 -7.14 -8.57 -9.30
CA PRO A 29 -7.75 -9.54 -8.41
C PRO A 29 -7.50 -9.14 -6.94
N PRO A 30 -8.40 -9.51 -6.00
CA PRO A 30 -8.32 -9.07 -4.61
C PRO A 30 -6.97 -9.37 -3.93
N TYR A 31 -6.39 -10.52 -4.20
CA TYR A 31 -5.10 -10.93 -3.61
C TYR A 31 -3.90 -10.12 -4.13
N GLU A 32 -4.02 -9.46 -5.27
CA GLU A 32 -3.00 -8.58 -5.82
C GLU A 32 -3.17 -7.12 -5.40
N TYR A 33 -4.32 -6.75 -4.83
CA TYR A 33 -4.52 -5.37 -4.40
C TYR A 33 -3.59 -5.02 -3.23
N GLY A 34 -2.81 -3.97 -3.40
CA GLY A 34 -1.77 -3.58 -2.46
C GLY A 34 -0.47 -4.36 -2.59
N SER A 35 -0.29 -5.11 -3.66
CA SER A 35 0.95 -5.81 -3.94
C SER A 35 1.96 -4.91 -4.63
N VAL A 36 3.25 -5.13 -4.35
CA VAL A 36 4.35 -4.31 -4.86
C VAL A 36 5.41 -5.23 -5.48
N THR A 37 5.91 -4.80 -6.63
CA THR A 37 7.06 -5.43 -7.28
C THR A 37 8.32 -4.65 -6.96
N ILE A 38 9.32 -5.31 -6.34
CA ILE A 38 10.61 -4.73 -5.99
C ILE A 38 11.68 -5.37 -6.86
N SER A 39 12.32 -4.58 -7.70
CA SER A 39 13.24 -5.06 -8.75
C SER A 39 14.60 -4.36 -8.78
N ASN A 40 14.93 -3.51 -7.80
CA ASN A 40 16.12 -2.65 -7.83
C ASN A 40 17.42 -3.34 -8.29
N TYR A 41 17.67 -4.55 -7.77
CA TYR A 41 18.91 -5.27 -8.02
C TYR A 41 18.70 -6.72 -8.50
N SER A 42 17.48 -7.25 -8.40
CA SER A 42 17.19 -8.63 -8.76
C SER A 42 17.47 -8.91 -10.24
N GLN A 43 17.08 -8.01 -11.13
CA GLN A 43 17.32 -8.15 -12.56
C GLN A 43 18.83 -8.19 -12.89
N GLN A 44 19.64 -7.35 -12.24
CA GLN A 44 21.10 -7.35 -12.42
C GLN A 44 21.75 -8.66 -11.92
N ALA A 45 21.12 -9.29 -10.94
CA ALA A 45 21.55 -10.57 -10.40
C ALA A 45 20.96 -11.78 -11.14
N GLY A 46 20.26 -11.58 -12.26
CA GLY A 46 19.60 -12.65 -13.01
C GLY A 46 18.44 -13.31 -12.26
N MET A 47 17.88 -12.63 -11.24
CA MET A 47 16.78 -13.12 -10.41
C MET A 47 15.47 -12.45 -10.79
N PRO A 48 14.32 -13.14 -10.69
CA PRO A 48 13.01 -12.52 -10.76
C PRO A 48 12.87 -11.39 -9.71
N PRO A 49 11.96 -10.43 -9.92
CA PRO A 49 11.68 -9.42 -8.92
C PRO A 49 11.09 -10.03 -7.65
N VAL A 50 11.17 -9.30 -6.54
CA VAL A 50 10.44 -9.65 -5.33
C VAL A 50 8.98 -9.22 -5.48
N LEU A 51 8.05 -10.13 -5.28
CA LEU A 51 6.62 -9.86 -5.19
C LEU A 51 6.24 -9.74 -3.71
N PHE A 52 5.97 -8.52 -3.27
CA PHE A 52 5.61 -8.22 -1.89
C PHE A 52 4.12 -7.97 -1.77
N ASP A 53 3.44 -8.74 -0.93
CA ASP A 53 2.00 -8.64 -0.68
C ASP A 53 1.76 -8.01 0.70
N HIS A 54 1.26 -6.77 0.72
CA HIS A 54 0.98 -6.06 1.97
C HIS A 54 -0.02 -6.78 2.86
N TRP A 55 -1.01 -7.46 2.29
CA TRP A 55 -2.04 -8.15 3.07
C TRP A 55 -1.46 -9.24 3.97
N VAL A 56 -0.36 -9.91 3.56
CA VAL A 56 0.33 -10.92 4.36
C VAL A 56 0.95 -10.29 5.62
N HIS A 57 1.61 -9.14 5.45
CA HIS A 57 2.36 -8.48 6.52
C HIS A 57 1.47 -7.61 7.42
N ARG A 58 0.47 -6.97 6.82
CA ARG A 58 -0.48 -6.10 7.53
C ARG A 58 -1.26 -6.81 8.63
N GLN A 59 -1.39 -8.13 8.58
CA GLN A 59 -2.00 -8.91 9.65
C GLN A 59 -1.24 -8.80 10.97
N TYR A 60 0.07 -8.54 10.90
CA TYR A 60 1.00 -8.65 12.03
C TYR A 60 1.70 -7.35 12.39
N ALA A 61 1.88 -6.45 11.44
CA ALA A 61 2.66 -5.23 11.59
C ALA A 61 1.89 -4.00 11.13
N THR A 62 2.06 -2.89 11.85
CA THR A 62 1.55 -1.59 11.44
C THR A 62 2.32 -1.05 10.23
N CYS A 63 1.71 -0.12 9.51
CA CYS A 63 2.38 0.59 8.41
C CYS A 63 3.62 1.34 8.92
N ARG A 64 3.48 1.98 10.10
CA ARG A 64 4.54 2.72 10.76
C ARG A 64 5.77 1.86 11.05
N LEU A 65 5.59 0.64 11.56
CA LEU A 65 6.70 -0.25 11.87
C LEU A 65 7.61 -0.48 10.66
N CYS A 66 7.01 -0.74 9.50
CA CYS A 66 7.77 -0.98 8.27
C CYS A 66 8.30 0.30 7.63
N HIS A 67 7.46 1.34 7.53
CA HIS A 67 7.81 2.54 6.75
C HIS A 67 8.54 3.62 7.55
N VAL A 68 8.45 3.62 8.88
CA VAL A 68 9.17 4.55 9.75
C VAL A 68 10.33 3.87 10.44
N ASP A 69 10.08 2.81 11.23
CA ASP A 69 11.11 2.24 12.09
C ASP A 69 12.11 1.37 11.31
N ILE A 70 11.64 0.56 10.35
CA ILE A 70 12.51 -0.26 9.50
C ILE A 70 13.04 0.55 8.30
N GLY A 71 12.31 1.57 7.85
CA GLY A 71 12.75 2.53 6.85
C GLY A 71 12.44 2.15 5.40
N PHE A 72 11.35 1.40 5.15
CA PHE A 72 10.88 1.20 3.79
C PHE A 72 10.23 2.48 3.23
N GLY A 73 10.65 2.91 2.07
CA GLY A 73 10.05 4.05 1.37
C GLY A 73 8.60 3.79 0.95
N MET A 74 7.80 4.84 0.87
CA MET A 74 6.37 4.76 0.53
C MET A 74 6.07 4.45 -0.94
N ALA A 75 7.04 4.59 -1.82
CA ALA A 75 6.92 4.23 -3.23
C ALA A 75 7.78 3.01 -3.57
N ALA A 76 7.27 2.16 -4.45
CA ALA A 76 8.00 0.97 -4.91
C ALA A 76 9.37 1.34 -5.46
N ASN A 77 10.37 0.53 -5.16
CA ASN A 77 11.75 0.69 -5.65
C ASN A 77 12.49 1.96 -5.15
N THR A 78 11.94 2.75 -4.24
CA THR A 78 12.66 3.89 -3.63
C THR A 78 13.67 3.44 -2.59
N THR A 79 13.38 2.39 -1.84
CA THR A 79 14.33 1.75 -0.92
C THR A 79 15.26 0.84 -1.72
N LYS A 80 16.56 1.12 -1.70
CA LYS A 80 17.58 0.39 -2.45
C LYS A 80 18.06 -0.84 -1.68
N ILE A 81 17.20 -1.86 -1.58
CA ILE A 81 17.42 -3.07 -0.79
C ILE A 81 18.35 -4.03 -1.54
N ARG A 82 19.45 -4.40 -0.92
CA ARG A 82 20.39 -5.39 -1.44
C ARG A 82 20.34 -6.67 -0.61
N LEU A 83 20.76 -7.79 -1.21
CA LEU A 83 20.93 -9.07 -0.54
C LEU A 83 21.70 -8.93 0.78
N VAL A 84 22.83 -8.23 0.75
CA VAL A 84 23.69 -8.03 1.91
C VAL A 84 23.02 -7.25 3.05
N ASP A 85 22.10 -6.36 2.74
CA ASP A 85 21.36 -5.59 3.74
C ASP A 85 20.42 -6.52 4.53
N ASN A 86 19.71 -7.42 3.81
CA ASN A 86 18.87 -8.43 4.44
C ASN A 86 19.69 -9.41 5.30
N MET A 87 20.85 -9.84 4.82
CA MET A 87 21.75 -10.74 5.56
C MET A 87 22.28 -10.10 6.85
N LYS A 88 22.44 -8.77 6.87
CA LYS A 88 22.84 -8.00 8.05
C LYS A 88 21.69 -7.71 9.01
N GLY A 89 20.46 -8.10 8.68
CA GLY A 89 19.30 -7.89 9.52
C GLY A 89 18.57 -6.57 9.27
N TYR A 90 18.83 -5.91 8.14
CA TYR A 90 18.09 -4.71 7.73
C TYR A 90 16.89 -5.08 6.85
N TYR A 91 15.92 -4.22 6.72
CA TYR A 91 14.72 -4.36 5.88
C TYR A 91 14.01 -5.71 6.11
N CYS A 92 13.89 -6.54 5.08
CA CYS A 92 13.26 -7.87 5.21
C CYS A 92 13.99 -8.74 6.23
N GLY A 93 15.32 -8.61 6.33
CA GLY A 93 16.15 -9.30 7.29
C GLY A 93 15.90 -8.92 8.75
N THR A 94 15.21 -7.82 9.03
CA THR A 94 14.80 -7.47 10.41
C THR A 94 13.96 -8.57 11.05
N CYS A 95 13.07 -9.19 10.27
CA CYS A 95 12.22 -10.30 10.72
C CYS A 95 12.67 -11.64 10.13
N HIS A 96 13.08 -11.65 8.86
CA HIS A 96 13.45 -12.86 8.11
C HIS A 96 14.96 -13.17 8.23
N ASN A 97 15.50 -13.24 9.44
CA ASN A 97 16.95 -13.34 9.70
C ASN A 97 17.41 -14.73 10.18
N GLY A 98 16.52 -15.69 10.27
CA GLY A 98 16.80 -17.02 10.78
C GLY A 98 17.12 -17.11 12.29
N LYS A 99 17.36 -15.97 12.95
CA LYS A 99 17.66 -15.90 14.39
C LYS A 99 16.39 -15.89 15.23
N GLN A 100 15.35 -15.25 14.73
CA GLN A 100 14.04 -15.21 15.35
C GLN A 100 13.17 -16.29 14.73
N SER A 101 12.95 -17.36 15.46
CA SER A 101 12.07 -18.45 15.01
C SER A 101 10.62 -18.03 14.89
N THR A 102 10.23 -17.00 15.64
CA THR A 102 8.88 -16.42 15.63
C THR A 102 8.92 -14.89 15.70
N VAL A 103 8.11 -14.26 14.87
CA VAL A 103 7.84 -12.82 14.92
C VAL A 103 6.33 -12.66 15.10
N PHE A 104 5.91 -11.88 16.09
CA PHE A 104 4.49 -11.73 16.46
C PHE A 104 3.76 -13.07 16.67
N GLY A 105 4.46 -14.05 17.29
CA GLY A 105 3.91 -15.39 17.50
C GLY A 105 3.80 -16.26 16.24
N LYS A 106 4.37 -15.83 15.11
CA LYS A 106 4.37 -16.57 13.84
C LYS A 106 5.77 -17.04 13.48
N LYS A 107 5.88 -18.29 13.04
CA LYS A 107 7.12 -18.82 12.51
C LYS A 107 7.46 -18.12 11.19
N VAL A 108 8.61 -17.48 11.16
CA VAL A 108 9.11 -16.72 10.02
C VAL A 108 10.26 -17.51 9.37
N PHE A 109 10.26 -17.60 8.07
CA PHE A 109 11.35 -18.20 7.33
C PHE A 109 12.52 -17.23 7.19
N GLU A 110 13.73 -17.76 7.11
CA GLU A 110 14.92 -16.98 6.82
C GLU A 110 14.89 -16.51 5.35
N SER A 111 15.13 -15.21 5.14
CA SER A 111 15.43 -14.67 3.82
C SER A 111 16.93 -14.78 3.55
N CYS A 112 17.41 -14.73 2.39
CA CYS A 112 18.80 -14.46 2.00
C CYS A 112 19.88 -14.97 2.99
N ALA A 113 20.23 -16.25 2.96
CA ALA A 113 21.38 -16.81 3.69
C ALA A 113 22.68 -16.72 2.86
N LYS A 114 23.85 -16.93 3.51
CA LYS A 114 25.16 -16.83 2.85
C LYS A 114 25.45 -17.96 1.88
N GLU A 115 24.92 -19.13 2.14
CA GLU A 115 25.15 -20.33 1.32
C GLU A 115 23.80 -21.00 1.08
N TYR A 116 23.54 -21.32 -0.19
CA TYR A 116 22.35 -22.02 -0.61
C TYR A 116 22.75 -23.33 -1.30
N SER A 117 22.29 -24.45 -0.78
CA SER A 117 22.21 -25.69 -1.53
C SER A 117 21.16 -25.54 -2.65
N ARG A 118 21.22 -26.40 -3.66
CA ARG A 118 20.27 -26.41 -4.78
C ARG A 118 18.80 -26.56 -4.31
N GLU A 119 18.57 -27.22 -3.18
CA GLU A 119 17.24 -27.37 -2.60
C GLU A 119 16.78 -26.12 -1.86
N GLU A 120 17.68 -25.36 -1.27
CA GLU A 120 17.38 -24.12 -0.58
C GLU A 120 17.04 -22.97 -1.53
N TYR A 121 17.44 -23.09 -2.82
CA TYR A 121 17.01 -22.15 -3.88
C TYR A 121 15.48 -22.07 -4.00
N LYS A 122 14.75 -23.11 -3.61
CA LYS A 122 13.28 -23.08 -3.52
C LYS A 122 12.76 -22.03 -2.52
N ARG A 123 13.58 -21.62 -1.54
CA ARG A 123 13.24 -20.57 -0.59
C ARG A 123 13.22 -19.18 -1.25
N CYS A 124 14.07 -18.99 -2.26
CA CYS A 124 14.10 -17.72 -3.01
C CYS A 124 12.77 -17.43 -3.69
N ASN A 125 12.09 -18.46 -4.17
CA ASN A 125 10.81 -18.36 -4.86
C ASN A 125 9.65 -17.91 -3.96
N ARG A 126 9.84 -17.87 -2.64
CA ARG A 126 8.85 -17.29 -1.72
C ARG A 126 8.71 -15.79 -1.89
N CYS A 127 9.78 -15.13 -2.33
CA CYS A 127 9.82 -13.69 -2.58
C CYS A 127 10.04 -13.38 -4.06
N HIS A 128 11.02 -14.06 -4.70
CA HIS A 128 11.41 -13.84 -6.08
C HIS A 128 10.56 -14.67 -7.03
N ALA A 129 9.67 -14.06 -7.78
CA ALA A 129 8.81 -14.72 -8.76
C ALA A 129 8.42 -13.77 -9.88
N LEU A 130 8.11 -14.30 -11.06
CA LEU A 130 7.58 -13.52 -12.18
C LEU A 130 6.08 -13.29 -12.01
N GLU A 131 5.39 -14.25 -11.41
CA GLU A 131 3.96 -14.20 -11.14
C GLU A 131 3.64 -14.87 -9.81
N ARG A 132 2.48 -14.58 -9.26
CA ARG A 132 2.01 -15.21 -8.01
C ARG A 132 1.51 -16.60 -8.29
N SER A 133 1.83 -17.51 -7.38
CA SER A 133 1.35 -18.89 -7.46
C SER A 133 -0.15 -18.97 -7.07
N SER A 134 -0.85 -19.98 -7.59
CA SER A 134 -2.22 -20.31 -7.16
C SER A 134 -2.31 -20.56 -5.65
N ALA A 135 -1.27 -21.12 -5.04
CA ALA A 135 -1.20 -21.29 -3.60
C ALA A 135 -1.27 -19.96 -2.83
N ARG A 136 -0.77 -18.87 -3.40
CA ARG A 136 -0.88 -17.53 -2.79
C ARG A 136 -2.31 -16.98 -2.87
N GLU A 137 -3.00 -17.22 -3.96
CA GLU A 137 -4.41 -16.89 -4.14
C GLU A 137 -5.27 -17.66 -3.13
N GLU A 138 -5.10 -18.98 -3.05
CA GLU A 138 -5.81 -19.81 -2.07
C GLU A 138 -5.53 -19.41 -0.62
N GLU A 139 -4.29 -19.00 -0.30
CA GLU A 139 -3.94 -18.49 1.03
C GLU A 139 -4.70 -17.20 1.33
N PHE A 140 -4.80 -16.29 0.36
CA PHE A 140 -5.58 -15.07 0.48
C PHE A 140 -7.05 -15.37 0.69
N ASP A 141 -7.64 -16.26 -0.09
CA ASP A 141 -9.06 -16.61 -0.03
C ASP A 141 -9.42 -17.17 1.35
N ARG A 142 -8.62 -18.13 1.85
CA ARG A 142 -8.79 -18.67 3.21
C ARG A 142 -8.68 -17.62 4.30
N PHE A 143 -7.80 -16.65 4.13
CA PHE A 143 -7.66 -15.54 5.06
C PHE A 143 -8.86 -14.58 4.95
N ALA A 144 -9.19 -14.16 3.73
CA ALA A 144 -10.24 -13.21 3.46
C ALA A 144 -11.63 -13.74 3.88
N GLU A 145 -11.87 -15.06 3.79
CA GLU A 145 -13.12 -15.67 4.20
C GLU A 145 -13.50 -15.35 5.67
N LYS A 146 -12.49 -15.27 6.53
CA LYS A 146 -12.64 -15.00 7.97
C LYS A 146 -12.73 -13.52 8.31
N MET A 147 -12.56 -12.64 7.33
CA MET A 147 -12.48 -11.19 7.54
C MET A 147 -13.80 -10.50 7.23
N PRO A 148 -14.10 -9.38 7.90
CA PRO A 148 -15.21 -8.51 7.53
C PRO A 148 -15.10 -8.08 6.07
N LYS A 149 -16.20 -8.22 5.34
CA LYS A 149 -16.20 -7.97 3.89
C LYS A 149 -16.26 -6.48 3.57
N GLU A 150 -15.62 -6.13 2.46
CA GLU A 150 -15.68 -4.82 1.84
C GLU A 150 -15.93 -4.97 0.33
N ARG A 151 -16.66 -4.01 -0.24
CA ARG A 151 -17.01 -4.06 -1.67
C ARG A 151 -15.84 -3.78 -2.61
N LEU A 152 -14.91 -2.96 -2.16
CA LEU A 152 -13.80 -2.44 -2.96
C LEU A 152 -12.44 -2.82 -2.36
N GLY A 153 -11.37 -2.48 -3.06
CA GLY A 153 -10.01 -2.84 -2.67
C GLY A 153 -9.78 -4.34 -2.78
N ASN A 154 -9.22 -4.95 -1.73
CA ASN A 154 -9.03 -6.39 -1.67
C ASN A 154 -10.20 -7.17 -1.05
N GLY A 155 -11.35 -6.55 -0.91
CA GLY A 155 -12.54 -7.19 -0.36
C GLY A 155 -12.55 -7.35 1.16
N ILE A 156 -11.56 -6.83 1.88
CA ILE A 156 -11.43 -6.91 3.34
C ILE A 156 -11.64 -5.52 3.96
N ASN A 157 -12.53 -5.43 4.93
CA ASN A 157 -12.66 -4.24 5.77
C ASN A 157 -11.65 -4.32 6.93
N TRP A 158 -10.46 -3.80 6.68
CA TRP A 158 -9.34 -3.85 7.63
C TRP A 158 -9.60 -3.06 8.92
N GLU A 159 -10.40 -2.00 8.85
CA GLU A 159 -10.81 -1.22 10.01
C GLU A 159 -11.65 -2.06 10.96
N LYS A 160 -12.71 -2.69 10.44
CA LYS A 160 -13.53 -3.59 11.23
C LYS A 160 -12.78 -4.82 11.71
N ALA A 161 -11.85 -5.34 10.92
CA ALA A 161 -11.02 -6.48 11.31
C ALA A 161 -10.15 -6.15 12.54
N GLU A 162 -9.59 -4.94 12.59
CA GLU A 162 -8.82 -4.44 13.73
C GLU A 162 -9.75 -4.17 14.95
N GLU A 163 -10.86 -3.45 14.75
CA GLU A 163 -11.83 -3.16 15.81
C GLU A 163 -12.41 -4.44 16.47
N GLN A 164 -12.59 -5.50 15.70
CA GLN A 164 -13.05 -6.81 16.17
C GLN A 164 -11.92 -7.68 16.73
N GLY A 165 -10.66 -7.20 16.70
CA GLY A 165 -9.50 -7.95 17.17
C GLY A 165 -9.12 -9.16 16.33
N LEU A 166 -9.64 -9.26 15.10
CA LEU A 166 -9.28 -10.32 14.14
C LEU A 166 -7.85 -10.15 13.60
N VAL A 167 -7.38 -8.90 13.55
CA VAL A 167 -5.98 -8.56 13.32
C VAL A 167 -5.49 -7.66 14.45
N LYS A 168 -4.25 -7.88 14.91
CA LYS A 168 -3.63 -7.11 15.99
C LYS A 168 -2.22 -6.72 15.54
N PRO A 169 -2.11 -5.71 14.67
CA PRO A 169 -0.81 -5.33 14.13
C PRO A 169 0.07 -4.73 15.25
N ALA A 170 1.27 -5.28 15.37
CA ALA A 170 2.25 -4.78 16.30
C ALA A 170 2.94 -3.52 15.77
N ASP A 171 3.19 -2.58 16.67
CA ASP A 171 3.78 -1.28 16.38
C ASP A 171 5.27 -1.19 16.75
N GLN A 172 5.81 -2.27 17.29
CA GLN A 172 7.23 -2.37 17.69
C GLN A 172 7.71 -3.81 17.61
N LEU A 173 9.01 -3.98 17.49
CA LEU A 173 9.73 -5.24 17.60
C LEU A 173 10.63 -5.17 18.84
N ASP A 174 10.40 -6.06 19.81
CA ASP A 174 11.15 -6.11 21.04
C ASP A 174 12.65 -6.29 20.78
N GLY A 175 13.46 -5.43 21.40
CA GLY A 175 14.92 -5.43 21.25
C GLY A 175 15.44 -4.94 19.90
N ILE A 176 14.58 -4.51 18.98
CA ILE A 176 14.97 -4.07 17.63
C ILE A 176 14.54 -2.62 17.39
N THR A 177 13.27 -2.30 17.63
CA THR A 177 12.76 -0.93 17.45
C THR A 177 12.65 -0.22 18.80
N ALA A 178 12.79 1.11 18.78
CA ALA A 178 12.64 1.90 19.99
C ALA A 178 11.21 1.85 20.53
N VAL A 179 11.08 1.70 21.85
CA VAL A 179 9.79 1.86 22.52
C VAL A 179 9.40 3.33 22.47
N LYS A 180 8.28 3.63 21.84
CA LYS A 180 7.80 5.01 21.69
C LYS A 180 6.74 5.34 22.73
N GLN A 181 6.80 6.55 23.22
CA GLN A 181 5.76 7.07 24.08
C GLN A 181 4.48 7.24 23.27
N LYS A 182 3.36 6.70 23.77
CA LYS A 182 2.04 6.91 23.16
C LYS A 182 1.63 8.36 23.32
N LEU A 183 1.56 9.07 22.21
CA LEU A 183 1.05 10.43 22.16
C LEU A 183 -0.48 10.42 22.20
N LYS A 184 -1.05 11.52 22.72
CA LYS A 184 -2.50 11.71 22.72
C LYS A 184 -2.99 11.83 21.26
N VAL A 185 -3.92 10.96 20.88
CA VAL A 185 -4.55 11.00 19.55
C VAL A 185 -5.29 12.32 19.39
N GLN A 186 -5.03 12.99 18.28
CA GLN A 186 -5.70 14.25 17.93
C GLN A 186 -7.16 14.02 17.59
N LYS A 187 -7.98 15.07 17.77
CA LYS A 187 -9.40 15.01 17.43
C LYS A 187 -9.60 14.86 15.92
N ASP A 188 -10.63 14.15 15.55
CA ASP A 188 -11.11 14.08 14.18
C ASP A 188 -11.60 15.47 13.73
N PHE A 189 -11.54 15.73 12.42
CA PHE A 189 -11.97 17.01 11.87
C PHE A 189 -12.61 16.85 10.50
N SER A 190 -13.43 17.83 10.12
CA SER A 190 -14.01 17.91 8.79
C SER A 190 -13.21 18.84 7.88
N LEU A 191 -13.13 18.49 6.61
CA LEU A 191 -12.60 19.30 5.53
C LEU A 191 -13.72 19.59 4.55
N THR A 192 -13.97 20.86 4.29
CA THR A 192 -15.01 21.29 3.35
C THR A 192 -14.44 21.35 1.94
N PRO A 193 -15.01 20.59 0.98
CA PRO A 193 -14.61 20.66 -0.42
C PRO A 193 -14.86 22.05 -1.01
N LYS A 194 -14.11 22.40 -2.05
CA LYS A 194 -14.33 23.66 -2.79
C LYS A 194 -15.54 23.60 -3.75
N VAL A 195 -16.04 22.40 -4.00
CA VAL A 195 -17.20 22.17 -4.89
C VAL A 195 -18.46 22.28 -4.07
N GLU A 196 -19.32 23.20 -4.45
CA GLU A 196 -20.61 23.41 -3.79
C GLU A 196 -21.49 22.15 -3.86
N GLY A 197 -22.19 21.84 -2.77
CA GLY A 197 -23.04 20.65 -2.67
C GLY A 197 -22.29 19.34 -2.46
N MET A 198 -20.95 19.35 -2.47
CA MET A 198 -20.17 18.16 -2.16
C MET A 198 -20.10 17.96 -0.64
N PRO A 199 -20.44 16.75 -0.13
CA PRO A 199 -20.36 16.46 1.30
C PRO A 199 -18.97 16.67 1.89
N ASP A 200 -18.91 17.13 3.14
CA ASP A 200 -17.66 17.28 3.87
C ASP A 200 -16.91 15.95 4.02
N ILE A 201 -15.60 16.04 3.99
CA ILE A 201 -14.71 14.92 4.27
C ILE A 201 -14.49 14.85 5.77
N VAL A 202 -14.79 13.71 6.39
CA VAL A 202 -14.44 13.46 7.79
C VAL A 202 -13.11 12.72 7.84
N PHE A 203 -12.07 13.38 8.36
CA PHE A 203 -10.79 12.75 8.61
C PHE A 203 -10.70 12.30 10.07
N SER A 204 -10.50 11.00 10.28
CA SER A 204 -10.34 10.43 11.61
C SER A 204 -8.87 10.17 11.94
N HIS A 205 -8.29 10.96 12.83
CA HIS A 205 -6.98 10.69 13.39
C HIS A 205 -6.94 9.35 14.12
N LYS A 206 -8.00 9.03 14.87
CA LYS A 206 -8.08 7.76 15.61
C LYS A 206 -7.87 6.56 14.70
N LYS A 207 -8.59 6.48 13.58
CA LYS A 207 -8.51 5.36 12.63
C LYS A 207 -7.17 5.27 11.92
N HIS A 208 -6.57 6.41 11.60
CA HIS A 208 -5.27 6.44 10.91
C HIS A 208 -4.10 6.16 11.85
N THR A 209 -4.12 6.69 13.08
CA THR A 209 -2.99 6.55 14.01
C THR A 209 -2.80 5.13 14.52
N VAL A 210 -3.84 4.30 14.54
CA VAL A 210 -3.73 2.88 14.88
C VAL A 210 -2.73 2.15 13.97
N TRP A 211 -2.73 2.51 12.67
CA TRP A 211 -1.89 1.86 11.66
C TRP A 211 -0.61 2.62 11.36
N ASN A 212 -0.64 3.94 11.44
CA ASN A 212 0.38 4.81 10.86
C ASN A 212 1.23 5.53 11.92
N GLY A 213 0.78 5.57 13.17
CA GLY A 213 1.35 6.52 14.12
C GLY A 213 1.15 7.97 13.66
N CYS A 214 1.94 8.87 14.20
CA CYS A 214 1.96 10.27 13.76
C CYS A 214 3.01 10.49 12.65
N GLU A 215 4.12 9.83 12.79
CA GLU A 215 5.36 10.07 12.04
C GLU A 215 5.28 9.65 10.57
N LEU A 216 4.42 8.69 10.24
CA LEU A 216 4.24 8.28 8.84
C LEU A 216 3.61 9.38 7.99
N CYS A 217 2.77 10.20 8.62
CA CYS A 217 2.06 11.29 7.94
C CYS A 217 2.77 12.63 8.08
N HIS A 218 3.41 12.90 9.23
CA HIS A 218 4.02 14.19 9.55
C HIS A 218 5.54 14.07 9.72
N PRO A 219 6.33 14.95 9.08
CA PRO A 219 5.92 16.07 8.21
C PRO A 219 5.81 15.71 6.72
N ASP A 220 6.17 14.50 6.31
CA ASP A 220 6.48 14.18 4.91
C ASP A 220 5.26 14.22 3.98
N ILE A 221 4.13 13.64 4.41
CA ILE A 221 2.88 13.65 3.62
C ILE A 221 2.11 14.94 3.89
N PHE A 222 2.01 15.33 5.16
CA PHE A 222 1.32 16.53 5.60
C PHE A 222 2.24 17.39 6.46
N VAL A 223 2.78 18.45 5.87
CA VAL A 223 3.74 19.35 6.54
C VAL A 223 3.11 20.07 7.74
N GLY A 224 1.85 20.49 7.60
CA GLY A 224 1.17 21.27 8.61
C GLY A 224 0.56 20.43 9.72
N ILE A 225 0.72 20.88 10.96
CA ILE A 225 0.03 20.37 12.15
C ILE A 225 -1.25 21.13 12.49
N LYS A 226 -1.58 22.15 11.70
CA LYS A 226 -2.80 22.96 11.82
C LYS A 226 -3.68 22.72 10.61
N LYS A 227 -4.98 22.46 10.86
CA LYS A 227 -5.99 22.30 9.80
C LYS A 227 -5.89 23.40 8.75
N GLY A 228 -5.87 23.02 7.47
CA GLY A 228 -5.88 23.92 6.33
C GLY A 228 -4.53 24.53 5.95
N THR A 229 -3.42 24.17 6.59
CA THR A 229 -2.08 24.62 6.17
C THR A 229 -1.59 23.86 4.93
N THR A 230 -1.85 22.57 4.84
CA THR A 230 -1.58 21.81 3.62
C THR A 230 -2.73 22.01 2.63
N LYS A 231 -2.40 22.44 1.42
CA LYS A 231 -3.37 22.60 0.33
C LYS A 231 -3.25 21.45 -0.64
N TYR A 232 -4.34 20.80 -0.97
CA TYR A 232 -4.40 19.69 -1.92
C TYR A 232 -5.75 19.67 -2.64
N THR A 233 -5.78 18.98 -3.76
CA THR A 233 -6.95 18.81 -4.62
C THR A 233 -7.20 17.32 -4.86
N MET A 234 -8.36 16.98 -5.44
CA MET A 234 -8.63 15.61 -5.88
C MET A 234 -7.64 15.15 -6.96
N VAL A 235 -7.15 16.05 -7.81
CA VAL A 235 -6.13 15.74 -8.82
C VAL A 235 -4.84 15.28 -8.13
N ASP A 236 -4.38 15.97 -7.10
CA ASP A 236 -3.20 15.56 -6.32
C ASP A 236 -3.37 14.16 -5.71
N LEU A 237 -4.58 13.84 -5.24
CA LEU A 237 -4.87 12.51 -4.70
C LEU A 237 -4.78 11.43 -5.79
N PHE A 238 -5.37 11.69 -6.96
CA PHE A 238 -5.31 10.75 -8.11
C PHE A 238 -3.89 10.59 -8.64
N GLU A 239 -3.04 11.59 -8.49
CA GLU A 239 -1.60 11.52 -8.79
C GLU A 239 -0.80 10.78 -7.72
N GLY A 240 -1.43 10.33 -6.65
CA GLY A 240 -0.79 9.56 -5.58
C GLY A 240 -0.09 10.42 -4.53
N LYS A 241 -0.47 11.71 -4.39
CA LYS A 241 0.00 12.62 -3.35
C LYS A 241 -0.96 12.62 -2.16
N TYR A 242 -0.51 13.07 -1.00
CA TYR A 242 -1.30 13.21 0.24
C TYR A 242 -2.05 11.91 0.59
N CYS A 243 -3.36 11.95 0.67
CA CYS A 243 -4.17 10.74 0.92
C CYS A 243 -3.93 9.65 -0.13
N GLY A 244 -3.62 10.03 -1.39
CA GLY A 244 -3.31 9.13 -2.49
C GLY A 244 -2.01 8.34 -2.34
N VAL A 245 -1.16 8.66 -1.36
CA VAL A 245 0.03 7.85 -1.03
C VAL A 245 -0.37 6.44 -0.62
N CYS A 246 -1.49 6.28 0.09
CA CYS A 246 -1.99 5.00 0.60
C CYS A 246 -3.30 4.57 -0.07
N HIS A 247 -4.24 5.52 -0.27
CA HIS A 247 -5.53 5.24 -0.89
C HIS A 247 -5.37 4.97 -2.39
N ASP A 248 -6.08 3.99 -2.92
CA ASP A 248 -5.95 3.40 -4.26
C ASP A 248 -4.72 2.48 -4.43
N LYS A 249 -3.91 2.30 -3.37
CA LYS A 249 -2.74 1.42 -3.38
C LYS A 249 -2.88 0.29 -2.35
N VAL A 250 -2.92 0.60 -1.07
CA VAL A 250 -2.98 -0.36 0.05
C VAL A 250 -4.18 -0.14 0.97
N ALA A 251 -4.77 1.06 0.95
CA ALA A 251 -6.01 1.40 1.64
C ALA A 251 -7.19 1.37 0.65
N PHE A 252 -8.42 1.61 1.13
CA PHE A 252 -9.58 1.58 0.25
C PHE A 252 -9.41 2.55 -0.94
N PRO A 253 -9.95 2.19 -2.13
CA PRO A 253 -9.70 2.95 -3.34
C PRO A 253 -10.39 4.31 -3.36
N GLN A 254 -9.79 5.27 -4.04
CA GLN A 254 -10.30 6.63 -4.21
C GLN A 254 -11.64 6.70 -4.97
N SER A 255 -12.01 5.63 -5.68
CA SER A 255 -13.33 5.50 -6.32
C SER A 255 -14.47 5.31 -5.33
N ASP A 256 -14.18 5.07 -4.04
CA ASP A 256 -15.16 5.02 -2.96
C ASP A 256 -15.40 6.41 -2.38
N CYS A 257 -16.03 7.28 -3.18
CA CYS A 257 -16.20 8.72 -2.87
C CYS A 257 -16.92 8.94 -1.53
N SER A 258 -17.97 8.18 -1.27
CA SER A 258 -18.80 8.32 -0.07
C SER A 258 -18.10 7.95 1.23
N ARG A 259 -16.97 7.24 1.16
CA ARG A 259 -16.19 6.86 2.33
C ARG A 259 -15.37 8.04 2.88
N CYS A 260 -15.02 8.97 2.03
CA CYS A 260 -14.36 10.22 2.41
C CYS A 260 -15.39 11.36 2.54
N HIS A 261 -16.23 11.57 1.51
CA HIS A 261 -17.28 12.58 1.47
C HIS A 261 -18.54 12.04 2.15
N SER A 262 -18.53 12.00 3.49
CA SER A 262 -19.51 11.26 4.28
C SER A 262 -20.43 12.13 5.13
N LYS A 263 -20.13 13.44 5.31
CA LYS A 263 -20.94 14.34 6.11
C LYS A 263 -21.72 15.28 5.21
N SER A 264 -23.06 15.19 5.26
CA SER A 264 -23.93 16.16 4.57
C SER A 264 -23.58 17.58 4.94
N PRO A 265 -23.67 18.52 3.98
CA PRO A 265 -23.43 19.95 4.21
C PRO A 265 -24.35 20.52 5.29
#